data_fd2a3274b06f5ac065459b6509a96274
#
_entry.id   fd2a3274b06f5ac065459b6509a96274
#
_cell.length_a   1.000
_cell.length_b   1.000
_cell.length_c   1.000
_cell.angle_alpha   90.00
_cell.angle_beta   90.00
_cell.angle_gamma   90.00
#
_symmetry.space_group_name_H-M   'P 1'
#
loop_
_entity.id
_entity.type
_entity.pdbx_description
1 polymer ?
#
loop_
_entity_poly.entity_id
_entity_poly.type
_entity_poly.pdbx_seq_one_letter_code
_entity_poly.pdbx_strand_id
1 'polypeptide(L)'
;MDDDQLGEGEMSVVFPDGIPVLLVRKSGSVYAVSNKCAHLGCTLSRGTLVGLTVKCPCHDWIFDLRTGEFISASEIKIPAYESKVEGNKIFVNLPVKK
;
A
#
# COMPACT_ATOMS: atom_id res chain seq x y z
N MET A 1 -8.77 -7.84 7.31
CA MET A 1 -8.02 -8.96 6.74
C MET A 1 -7.30 -9.71 7.85
N ASP A 2 -7.27 -11.02 7.75
CA ASP A 2 -6.56 -11.81 8.75
C ASP A 2 -5.05 -11.71 8.55
N ASP A 3 -4.32 -11.65 9.66
CA ASP A 3 -2.88 -11.48 9.63
C ASP A 3 -2.17 -12.60 8.89
N ASP A 4 -2.63 -13.84 9.04
CA ASP A 4 -1.97 -14.98 8.40
C ASP A 4 -2.27 -15.10 6.91
N GLN A 5 -3.12 -14.23 6.37
CA GLN A 5 -3.40 -14.20 4.94
C GLN A 5 -2.41 -13.32 4.17
N LEU A 6 -1.53 -12.62 4.88
CA LEU A 6 -0.54 -11.75 4.26
C LEU A 6 0.84 -12.14 4.75
N GLY A 7 1.59 -12.85 3.93
CA GLY A 7 2.93 -13.29 4.28
C GLY A 7 3.99 -12.24 4.01
N GLU A 8 5.20 -12.51 4.51
CA GLU A 8 6.33 -11.63 4.31
C GLU A 8 6.60 -11.45 2.80
N GLY A 9 6.72 -10.20 2.38
CA GLY A 9 6.96 -9.88 0.98
C GLY A 9 5.75 -10.01 0.07
N GLU A 10 4.57 -10.25 0.64
CA GLU A 10 3.34 -10.38 -0.15
C GLU A 10 2.54 -9.10 -0.18
N MET A 11 1.76 -8.93 -1.24
CA MET A 11 0.85 -7.81 -1.38
C MET A 11 -0.57 -8.32 -1.50
N SER A 12 -1.51 -7.58 -0.92
CA SER A 12 -2.92 -7.91 -1.01
C SER A 12 -3.73 -6.62 -1.08
N VAL A 13 -4.94 -6.70 -1.63
CA VAL A 13 -5.81 -5.53 -1.75
C VAL A 13 -7.05 -5.75 -0.91
N VAL A 14 -7.40 -4.74 -0.13
CA VAL A 14 -8.65 -4.74 0.64
C VAL A 14 -9.43 -3.48 0.28
N PHE A 15 -10.71 -3.48 0.57
CA PHE A 15 -11.60 -2.38 0.18
C PHE A 15 -12.38 -1.84 1.37
N PRO A 16 -11.70 -1.32 2.40
CA PRO A 16 -12.45 -0.73 3.52
C PRO A 16 -13.25 0.46 3.01
N ASP A 17 -14.55 0.45 3.28
CA ASP A 17 -15.46 1.50 2.81
C ASP A 17 -15.39 1.72 1.31
N GLY A 18 -15.08 0.67 0.56
CA GLY A 18 -15.00 0.76 -0.91
C GLY A 18 -13.73 1.39 -1.44
N ILE A 19 -12.79 1.72 -0.58
CA ILE A 19 -11.53 2.36 -0.98
C ILE A 19 -10.49 1.27 -1.24
N PRO A 20 -9.88 1.22 -2.45
CA PRO A 20 -8.86 0.20 -2.72
C PRO A 20 -7.56 0.53 -1.98
N VAL A 21 -7.17 -0.36 -1.08
CA VAL A 21 -5.97 -0.20 -0.26
C VAL A 21 -5.05 -1.39 -0.50
N LEU A 22 -3.80 -1.10 -0.82
CA LEU A 22 -2.77 -2.11 -0.98
C LEU A 22 -2.10 -2.36 0.35
N LEU A 23 -2.12 -3.61 0.80
CA LEU A 23 -1.44 -4.02 2.02
C LEU A 23 -0.19 -4.80 1.65
N VAL A 24 0.92 -4.49 2.31
CA VAL A 24 2.20 -5.13 2.08
C VAL A 24 2.81 -5.50 3.42
N ARG A 25 3.28 -6.73 3.56
CA ARG A 25 4.05 -7.11 4.74
C ARG A 25 5.52 -7.16 4.36
N LYS A 26 6.33 -6.40 5.07
CA LYS A 26 7.77 -6.36 4.84
C LYS A 26 8.49 -6.20 6.17
N SER A 27 9.47 -7.07 6.43
CA SER A 27 10.26 -7.04 7.65
C SER A 27 9.39 -7.10 8.91
N GLY A 28 8.31 -7.88 8.86
CA GLY A 28 7.41 -8.04 9.99
C GLY A 28 6.41 -6.92 10.17
N SER A 29 6.49 -5.87 9.38
CA SER A 29 5.57 -4.73 9.46
C SER A 29 4.60 -4.73 8.29
N VAL A 30 3.40 -4.19 8.53
CA VAL A 30 2.39 -4.07 7.49
C VAL A 30 2.28 -2.62 7.09
N TYR A 31 2.33 -2.37 5.79
CA TYR A 31 2.19 -1.04 5.22
C TYR A 31 0.92 -0.97 4.38
N ALA A 32 0.25 0.16 4.41
CA ALA A 32 -1.01 0.35 3.68
C ALA A 32 -0.93 1.63 2.87
N VAL A 33 -1.12 1.51 1.56
CA VAL A 33 -1.14 2.68 0.67
C VAL A 33 -2.29 2.51 -0.31
N SER A 34 -2.65 3.59 -1.00
CA SER A 34 -3.67 3.51 -2.04
C SER A 34 -3.21 2.54 -3.12
N ASN A 35 -4.15 1.73 -3.62
CA ASN A 35 -3.82 0.76 -4.68
C ASN A 35 -3.84 1.39 -6.08
N LYS A 36 -3.94 2.70 -6.16
CA LYS A 36 -3.95 3.41 -7.44
C LYS A 36 -2.68 4.22 -7.60
N CYS A 37 -2.02 4.06 -8.75
CA CYS A 37 -0.88 4.87 -9.09
C CYS A 37 -1.33 6.33 -9.29
N ALA A 38 -0.54 7.28 -8.79
CA ALA A 38 -0.88 8.70 -8.91
C ALA A 38 -0.86 9.17 -10.36
N HIS A 39 -0.13 8.48 -11.23
CA HIS A 39 0.04 8.89 -12.61
C HIS A 39 -1.18 8.58 -13.47
N LEU A 40 -1.54 7.31 -13.58
CA LEU A 40 -2.63 6.89 -14.47
C LEU A 40 -3.69 6.04 -13.76
N GLY A 41 -3.64 5.96 -12.45
CA GLY A 41 -4.61 5.13 -11.74
C GLY A 41 -4.42 3.64 -11.92
N CYS A 42 -3.25 3.21 -12.39
CA CYS A 42 -2.94 1.81 -12.54
C CYS A 42 -2.93 1.11 -11.19
N THR A 43 -3.28 -0.16 -11.20
CA THR A 43 -3.37 -0.94 -9.97
C THR A 43 -1.98 -1.35 -9.48
N LEU A 44 -1.54 -0.79 -8.36
CA LEU A 44 -0.21 -1.05 -7.82
C LEU A 44 -0.01 -2.51 -7.40
N SER A 45 -1.08 -3.20 -7.05
CA SER A 45 -0.98 -4.61 -6.65
C SER A 45 -0.49 -5.51 -7.78
N ARG A 46 -0.54 -5.05 -9.02
CA ARG A 46 -0.02 -5.80 -10.15
C ARG A 46 1.44 -5.47 -10.43
N GLY A 47 2.01 -4.56 -9.66
CA GLY A 47 3.39 -4.17 -9.84
C GLY A 47 4.34 -5.09 -9.09
N THR A 48 5.54 -4.58 -8.86
CA THR A 48 6.61 -5.35 -8.23
C THR A 48 7.01 -4.71 -6.91
N LEU A 49 7.16 -5.54 -5.89
CA LEU A 49 7.64 -5.08 -4.59
C LEU A 49 9.16 -5.14 -4.58
N VAL A 50 9.80 -4.01 -4.29
CA VAL A 50 11.26 -3.91 -4.21
C VAL A 50 11.61 -3.24 -2.90
N GLY A 51 12.12 -4.02 -1.92
CA GLY A 51 12.42 -3.49 -0.60
C GLY A 51 11.17 -2.88 0.03
N LEU A 52 11.26 -1.63 0.45
CA LEU A 52 10.12 -0.90 1.04
C LEU A 52 9.43 0.00 0.01
N THR A 53 9.52 -0.35 -1.26
CA THR A 53 8.88 0.40 -2.33
C THR A 53 8.06 -0.52 -3.21
N VAL A 54 7.08 0.04 -3.91
CA VAL A 54 6.30 -0.69 -4.89
C VAL A 54 6.44 0.00 -6.24
N LYS A 55 6.69 -0.79 -7.28
CA LYS A 55 6.88 -0.31 -8.63
C LYS A 55 5.59 -0.47 -9.43
N CYS A 56 5.08 0.63 -9.96
CA CYS A 56 3.86 0.61 -10.76
C CYS A 56 4.09 -0.15 -12.07
N PRO A 57 3.15 -1.02 -12.48
CA PRO A 57 3.36 -1.82 -13.69
C PRO A 57 3.24 -1.03 -14.99
N CYS A 58 2.63 0.16 -14.95
CA CYS A 58 2.37 0.93 -16.17
C CYS A 58 3.57 1.71 -16.66
N HIS A 59 4.23 2.45 -15.78
CA HIS A 59 5.33 3.34 -16.20
C HIS A 59 6.52 3.26 -15.27
N ASP A 60 6.64 2.18 -14.54
CA ASP A 60 7.78 1.95 -13.65
C ASP A 60 7.94 3.03 -12.57
N TRP A 61 6.86 3.70 -12.21
CA TRP A 61 6.88 4.64 -11.11
C TRP A 61 7.03 3.88 -9.80
N ILE A 62 7.90 4.37 -8.93
CA ILE A 62 8.20 3.70 -7.66
C ILE A 62 7.75 4.58 -6.50
N PHE A 63 6.94 4.01 -5.64
CA PHE A 63 6.41 4.71 -4.47
C PHE A 63 6.93 4.09 -3.18
N ASP A 64 7.25 4.94 -2.21
CA ASP A 64 7.69 4.50 -0.89
C ASP A 64 6.47 4.01 -0.12
N LEU A 65 6.55 2.78 0.40
CA LEU A 65 5.43 2.19 1.13
C LEU A 65 5.18 2.86 2.48
N ARG A 66 6.19 3.53 3.02
CA ARG A 66 6.06 4.16 4.35
C ARG A 66 5.36 5.50 4.27
N THR A 67 5.52 6.22 3.18
CA THR A 67 5.01 7.58 3.05
C THR A 67 4.08 7.77 1.86
N GLY A 68 4.14 6.87 0.87
CA GLY A 68 3.39 7.02 -0.36
C GLY A 68 4.06 7.93 -1.37
N GLU A 69 5.24 8.43 -1.08
CA GLU A 69 5.93 9.38 -1.97
C GLU A 69 6.52 8.70 -3.18
N PHE A 70 6.42 9.39 -4.33
CA PHE A 70 7.11 8.98 -5.54
C PHE A 70 8.61 9.21 -5.34
N ILE A 71 9.40 8.18 -5.54
CA ILE A 71 10.83 8.23 -5.23
C ILE A 71 11.55 9.35 -5.98
N SER A 72 11.19 9.56 -7.24
CA SER A 72 11.87 10.55 -8.09
C SER A 72 11.36 11.97 -7.89
N ALA A 73 10.19 12.14 -7.26
CA ALA A 73 9.61 13.46 -7.05
C ALA A 73 8.68 13.40 -5.85
N SER A 74 9.20 13.72 -4.67
CA SER A 74 8.46 13.52 -3.42
C SER A 74 7.23 14.39 -3.27
N GLU A 75 7.08 15.43 -4.08
CA GLU A 75 5.86 16.23 -4.09
C GLU A 75 4.67 15.46 -4.68
N ILE A 76 4.94 14.39 -5.42
CA ILE A 76 3.90 13.50 -5.95
C ILE A 76 3.80 12.32 -5.01
N LYS A 77 2.61 12.05 -4.51
CA LYS A 77 2.45 10.90 -3.62
C LYS A 77 1.04 10.36 -3.66
N ILE A 78 0.92 9.10 -3.29
CA ILE A 78 -0.37 8.44 -3.11
C ILE A 78 -0.68 8.42 -1.62
N PRO A 79 -1.96 8.34 -1.23
CA PRO A 79 -2.30 8.24 0.18
C PRO A 79 -1.64 7.04 0.84
N ALA A 80 -1.04 7.27 1.99
CA ALA A 80 -0.52 6.20 2.85
C ALA A 80 -1.36 6.19 4.11
N TYR A 81 -1.77 4.99 4.53
CA TYR A 81 -2.67 4.83 5.67
C TYR A 81 -1.95 4.14 6.80
N GLU A 82 -2.36 4.45 8.02
CA GLU A 82 -1.86 3.72 9.17
C GLU A 82 -2.48 2.33 9.20
N SER A 83 -1.69 1.36 9.61
CA SER A 83 -2.18 0.01 9.76
C SER A 83 -1.65 -0.58 11.06
N LYS A 84 -2.38 -1.54 11.59
CA LYS A 84 -1.94 -2.25 12.78
C LYS A 84 -2.41 -3.68 12.73
N VAL A 85 -1.71 -4.54 13.46
CA VAL A 85 -2.07 -5.94 13.60
C VAL A 85 -2.49 -6.16 15.05
N GLU A 86 -3.68 -6.70 15.24
CA GLU A 86 -4.23 -6.90 16.55
C GLU A 86 -5.06 -8.16 16.56
N GLY A 87 -4.75 -9.10 17.46
CA GLY A 87 -5.52 -10.33 17.57
C GLY A 87 -5.56 -11.13 16.28
N ASN A 88 -4.46 -11.21 15.57
CA ASN A 88 -4.34 -11.93 14.29
C ASN A 88 -5.12 -11.28 13.15
N LYS A 89 -5.46 -10.01 13.29
CA LYS A 89 -6.15 -9.27 12.24
C LYS A 89 -5.41 -7.99 11.91
N ILE A 90 -5.47 -7.62 10.63
CA ILE A 90 -4.86 -6.39 10.14
C ILE A 90 -5.96 -5.34 9.99
N PHE A 91 -5.76 -4.20 10.61
CA PHE A 91 -6.67 -3.06 10.54
C PHE A 91 -6.02 -1.92 9.81
N VAL A 92 -6.80 -1.21 9.00
CA VAL A 92 -6.34 -0.03 8.28
C VAL A 92 -7.13 1.16 8.81
N ASN A 93 -6.40 2.20 9.20
CA ASN A 93 -7.01 3.43 9.72
C ASN A 93 -7.14 4.43 8.57
N LEU A 94 -8.37 4.62 8.09
CA LEU A 94 -8.63 5.55 7.00
C LEU A 94 -8.82 6.96 7.54
N PRO A 95 -8.40 7.98 6.80
CA PRO A 95 -8.66 9.34 7.21
C PRO A 95 -10.15 9.64 7.19
N VAL A 96 -10.60 10.41 8.17
CA VAL A 96 -12.00 10.80 8.26
C VAL A 96 -12.26 11.94 7.28
N LYS A 97 -13.29 11.77 6.47
CA LYS A 97 -13.69 12.80 5.53
C LYS A 97 -14.77 13.67 6.15
N LYS A 98 -14.66 14.94 5.95
CA LYS A 98 -15.65 15.89 6.44
C LYS A 98 -16.43 16.50 5.29
#